data_01529d92e22fa998614e1f8f90795a32
#
_entry.id   01529d92e22fa998614e1f8f90795a32
#
_cell.length_a   1.000
_cell.length_b   1.000
_cell.length_c   1.000
_cell.angle_alpha   90.00
_cell.angle_beta   90.00
_cell.angle_gamma   90.00
#
_symmetry.space_group_name_H-M   'P 1'
#
loop_
_entity.id
_entity.type
_entity.pdbx_description
1 polymer ?
#
loop_
_entity_poly.entity_id
_entity_poly.type
_entity_poly.pdbx_seq_one_letter_code
_entity_poly.pdbx_strand_id
1 'polypeptide(L)'
;ASRTRELAFLPRAELTAPRLADLACLDDAAFREFFAGSPIKRTGRNRFVRNVMIALGNSGNTVVLGAVRNGLTDDSPLVRAMAVWALTRLHDTPAFEALRDTHLPEERDEDVRREWGEGMR
;
A
#
# COMPACT_ATOMS: atom_id res chain seq x y z
N ALA A 1 6.98 13.75 2.20
CA ALA A 1 7.26 14.05 0.82
C ALA A 1 8.35 13.15 0.25
N SER A 2 9.36 12.87 1.03
CA SER A 2 10.54 12.16 0.52
C SER A 2 10.35 10.66 0.34
N ARG A 3 9.33 10.05 0.92
CA ARG A 3 9.14 8.59 0.80
C ARG A 3 8.87 8.12 -0.62
N THR A 4 8.22 8.95 -1.43
CA THR A 4 8.00 8.60 -2.83
C THR A 4 9.29 8.59 -3.64
N ARG A 5 10.38 9.16 -3.13
CA ARG A 5 11.69 9.10 -3.78
C ARG A 5 12.21 7.66 -3.91
N GLU A 6 11.77 6.77 -3.04
CA GLU A 6 12.18 5.36 -3.11
C GLU A 6 11.72 4.69 -4.41
N LEU A 7 10.75 5.32 -5.09
CA LEU A 7 10.28 4.84 -6.39
C LEU A 7 10.87 5.63 -7.57
N ALA A 8 11.77 6.57 -7.30
CA ALA A 8 12.27 7.50 -8.32
C ALA A 8 13.03 6.82 -9.47
N PHE A 9 13.54 5.61 -9.25
CA PHE A 9 14.22 4.88 -10.33
C PHE A 9 13.27 4.07 -11.20
N LEU A 10 11.97 4.08 -10.93
CA LEU A 10 11.00 3.52 -11.86
C LEU A 10 10.86 4.45 -13.07
N PRO A 11 10.67 3.91 -14.27
CA PRO A 11 10.34 4.74 -15.42
C PRO A 11 9.11 5.59 -15.11
N ARG A 12 9.08 6.80 -15.66
CA ARG A 12 7.97 7.73 -15.43
C ARG A 12 6.61 7.10 -15.73
N ALA A 13 6.52 6.27 -16.77
CA ALA A 13 5.28 5.59 -17.13
C ALA A 13 4.74 4.68 -16.02
N GLU A 14 5.63 4.17 -15.14
CA GLU A 14 5.24 3.31 -14.03
C GLU A 14 4.75 4.10 -12.81
N LEU A 15 4.91 5.42 -12.81
CA LEU A 15 4.56 6.27 -11.68
C LEU A 15 3.14 6.83 -11.74
N THR A 16 2.37 6.51 -12.77
CA THR A 16 0.95 6.90 -12.82
C THR A 16 0.16 6.09 -11.79
N ALA A 17 -0.91 6.68 -11.25
CA ALA A 17 -1.71 6.02 -10.23
C ALA A 17 -2.24 4.64 -10.67
N PRO A 18 -2.82 4.47 -11.88
CA PRO A 18 -3.27 3.15 -12.31
C PRO A 18 -2.14 2.13 -12.40
N ARG A 19 -0.97 2.55 -12.87
CA ARG A 19 0.18 1.64 -13.01
C ARG A 19 0.75 1.24 -11.66
N LEU A 20 0.83 2.19 -10.72
CA LEU A 20 1.24 1.89 -9.35
C LEU A 20 0.26 0.93 -8.67
N ALA A 21 -1.04 1.08 -8.95
CA ALA A 21 -2.05 0.17 -8.43
C ALA A 21 -1.79 -1.27 -8.90
N ASP A 22 -1.42 -1.45 -10.17
CA ASP A 22 -1.06 -2.76 -10.70
C ASP A 22 0.18 -3.33 -10.00
N LEU A 23 1.19 -2.49 -9.78
CA LEU A 23 2.41 -2.91 -9.10
C LEU A 23 2.16 -3.30 -7.65
N ALA A 24 1.19 -2.66 -6.99
CA ALA A 24 0.81 -3.00 -5.62
C ALA A 24 0.25 -4.41 -5.49
N CYS A 25 -0.24 -4.99 -6.58
CA CYS A 25 -0.83 -6.32 -6.58
C CYS A 25 0.18 -7.44 -6.85
N LEU A 26 1.45 -7.14 -7.03
CA LEU A 26 2.48 -8.17 -7.24
C LEU A 26 2.67 -9.00 -5.97
N ASP A 27 2.62 -10.34 -6.12
CA ASP A 27 3.08 -11.24 -5.07
C ASP A 27 4.60 -11.37 -5.17
N ASP A 28 5.21 -12.14 -4.25
CA ASP A 28 6.67 -12.27 -4.22
C ASP A 28 7.22 -12.87 -5.52
N ALA A 29 6.59 -13.90 -6.04
CA ALA A 29 7.04 -14.56 -7.28
C ALA A 29 6.94 -13.60 -8.47
N ALA A 30 5.82 -12.91 -8.61
CA ALA A 30 5.62 -11.94 -9.69
C ALA A 30 6.58 -10.76 -9.56
N PHE A 31 6.82 -10.29 -8.32
CA PHE A 31 7.77 -9.22 -8.07
C PHE A 31 9.19 -9.61 -8.54
N ARG A 32 9.63 -10.80 -8.18
CA ARG A 32 10.97 -11.27 -8.55
C ARG A 32 11.13 -11.41 -10.06
N GLU A 33 10.08 -11.87 -10.72
CA GLU A 33 10.09 -12.01 -12.18
C GLU A 33 10.10 -10.64 -12.86
N PHE A 34 9.22 -9.74 -12.41
CA PHE A 34 9.07 -8.40 -12.99
C PHE A 34 10.36 -7.58 -12.88
N PHE A 35 11.02 -7.66 -11.73
CA PHE A 35 12.23 -6.88 -11.47
C PHE A 35 13.53 -7.69 -11.61
N ALA A 36 13.49 -8.83 -12.29
CA ALA A 36 14.69 -9.61 -12.56
C ALA A 36 15.72 -8.74 -13.26
N GLY A 37 16.95 -8.75 -12.74
CA GLY A 37 18.04 -7.93 -13.29
C GLY A 37 17.99 -6.46 -12.89
N SER A 38 16.98 -6.03 -12.16
CA SER A 38 16.86 -4.65 -11.69
C SER A 38 17.35 -4.51 -10.26
N PRO A 39 18.00 -3.38 -9.90
CA PRO A 39 18.34 -3.09 -8.50
C PRO A 39 17.14 -3.09 -7.55
N ILE A 40 15.94 -2.82 -8.05
CA ILE A 40 14.71 -2.82 -7.25
C ILE A 40 14.48 -4.16 -6.59
N LYS A 41 14.90 -5.26 -7.22
CA LYS A 41 14.74 -6.60 -6.69
C LYS A 41 15.34 -6.75 -5.28
N ARG A 42 16.41 -6.00 -4.97
CA ARG A 42 17.07 -6.05 -3.66
C ARG A 42 16.22 -5.47 -2.55
N THR A 43 15.28 -4.60 -2.87
CA THR A 43 14.38 -4.01 -1.90
C THR A 43 13.46 -5.07 -1.28
N GLY A 44 13.11 -6.09 -2.05
CA GLY A 44 12.14 -7.09 -1.64
C GLY A 44 10.70 -6.66 -1.88
N ARG A 45 9.83 -7.64 -2.10
CA ARG A 45 8.43 -7.39 -2.46
C ARG A 45 7.69 -6.59 -1.40
N ASN A 46 7.82 -6.96 -0.12
CA ASN A 46 7.00 -6.33 0.93
C ASN A 46 7.34 -4.85 1.09
N ARG A 47 8.62 -4.51 1.09
CA ARG A 47 9.03 -3.12 1.19
C ARG A 47 8.65 -2.33 -0.06
N PHE A 48 8.78 -2.95 -1.24
CA PHE A 48 8.38 -2.30 -2.48
C PHE A 48 6.89 -1.98 -2.48
N VAL A 49 6.04 -2.96 -2.13
CA VAL A 49 4.58 -2.74 -2.10
C VAL A 49 4.21 -1.73 -1.01
N ARG A 50 4.88 -1.76 0.16
CA ARG A 50 4.69 -0.73 1.19
C ARG A 50 4.92 0.67 0.60
N ASN A 51 6.01 0.84 -0.16
CA ASN A 51 6.34 2.13 -0.77
C ASN A 51 5.30 2.52 -1.83
N VAL A 52 4.81 1.56 -2.59
CA VAL A 52 3.73 1.81 -3.55
C VAL A 52 2.46 2.27 -2.83
N MET A 53 2.11 1.65 -1.69
CA MET A 53 0.95 2.08 -0.91
C MET A 53 1.07 3.54 -0.45
N ILE A 54 2.26 3.98 -0.07
CA ILE A 54 2.49 5.38 0.29
C ILE A 54 2.19 6.29 -0.90
N ALA A 55 2.69 5.93 -2.08
CA ALA A 55 2.45 6.71 -3.29
C ALA A 55 0.96 6.74 -3.65
N LEU A 56 0.26 5.61 -3.52
CA LEU A 56 -1.18 5.54 -3.79
C LEU A 56 -1.96 6.44 -2.83
N GLY A 57 -1.63 6.40 -1.54
CA GLY A 57 -2.27 7.27 -0.55
C GLY A 57 -2.05 8.74 -0.84
N ASN A 58 -0.88 9.10 -1.35
CA ASN A 58 -0.55 10.49 -1.69
C ASN A 58 -1.11 10.93 -3.05
N SER A 59 -1.59 10.00 -3.87
CA SER A 59 -2.11 10.33 -5.20
C SER A 59 -3.40 11.15 -5.18
N GLY A 60 -4.17 11.04 -4.11
CA GLY A 60 -5.48 11.67 -4.03
C GLY A 60 -6.51 11.11 -5.01
N ASN A 61 -6.20 10.00 -5.65
CA ASN A 61 -7.01 9.44 -6.73
C ASN A 61 -7.78 8.21 -6.24
N THR A 62 -9.10 8.34 -6.09
CA THR A 62 -9.94 7.26 -5.56
C THR A 62 -10.02 6.04 -6.48
N VAL A 63 -9.56 6.15 -7.72
CA VAL A 63 -9.55 5.01 -8.64
C VAL A 63 -8.66 3.87 -8.11
N VAL A 64 -7.70 4.18 -7.24
CA VAL A 64 -6.77 3.18 -6.68
C VAL A 64 -7.29 2.49 -5.42
N LEU A 65 -8.49 2.83 -4.96
CA LEU A 65 -9.03 2.27 -3.70
C LEU A 65 -9.09 0.75 -3.69
N GLY A 66 -9.42 0.13 -4.84
CA GLY A 66 -9.46 -1.33 -4.92
C GLY A 66 -8.12 -1.99 -4.60
N ALA A 67 -7.04 -1.43 -5.15
CA ALA A 67 -5.69 -1.95 -4.88
C ALA A 67 -5.28 -1.74 -3.42
N VAL A 68 -5.62 -0.59 -2.85
CA VAL A 68 -5.31 -0.30 -1.44
C VAL A 68 -6.07 -1.26 -0.52
N ARG A 69 -7.37 -1.46 -0.77
CA ARG A 69 -8.16 -2.42 0.03
C ARG A 69 -7.59 -3.83 -0.04
N ASN A 70 -7.11 -4.23 -1.21
CA ASN A 70 -6.49 -5.53 -1.37
C ASN A 70 -5.30 -5.70 -0.43
N GLY A 71 -4.58 -4.63 -0.15
CA GLY A 71 -3.46 -4.64 0.79
C GLY A 71 -3.85 -4.89 2.24
N LEU A 72 -5.13 -4.71 2.61
CA LEU A 72 -5.60 -4.95 3.97
C LEU A 72 -5.54 -6.41 4.38
N THR A 73 -5.53 -7.33 3.43
CA THR A 73 -5.45 -8.77 3.68
C THR A 73 -4.11 -9.36 3.26
N ASP A 74 -3.13 -8.51 3.00
CA ASP A 74 -1.79 -8.97 2.63
C ASP A 74 -1.15 -9.74 3.78
N ASP A 75 -0.31 -10.72 3.45
CA ASP A 75 0.40 -11.52 4.46
C ASP A 75 1.37 -10.67 5.28
N SER A 76 1.91 -9.61 4.71
CA SER A 76 2.88 -8.74 5.38
C SER A 76 2.19 -7.69 6.23
N PRO A 77 2.45 -7.61 7.54
CA PRO A 77 1.94 -6.52 8.35
C PRO A 77 2.47 -5.16 7.92
N LEU A 78 3.66 -5.11 7.34
CA LEU A 78 4.23 -3.89 6.80
C LEU A 78 3.33 -3.32 5.69
N VAL A 79 2.86 -4.18 4.79
CA VAL A 79 1.96 -3.79 3.71
C VAL A 79 0.58 -3.43 4.27
N ARG A 80 0.04 -4.26 5.20
CA ARG A 80 -1.26 -3.97 5.81
C ARG A 80 -1.30 -2.61 6.48
N ALA A 81 -0.25 -2.28 7.26
CA ALA A 81 -0.20 -0.99 7.95
C ALA A 81 -0.24 0.19 6.98
N MET A 82 0.51 0.10 5.89
CA MET A 82 0.52 1.17 4.90
C MET A 82 -0.78 1.24 4.10
N ALA A 83 -1.43 0.10 3.86
CA ALA A 83 -2.74 0.09 3.23
C ALA A 83 -3.76 0.83 4.09
N VAL A 84 -3.75 0.61 5.42
CA VAL A 84 -4.61 1.34 6.34
C VAL A 84 -4.32 2.84 6.27
N TRP A 85 -3.05 3.22 6.34
CA TRP A 85 -2.66 4.63 6.24
C TRP A 85 -3.16 5.26 4.93
N ALA A 86 -2.98 4.56 3.80
CA ALA A 86 -3.43 5.06 2.51
C ALA A 86 -4.95 5.27 2.48
N LEU A 87 -5.72 4.38 3.13
CA LEU A 87 -7.17 4.56 3.25
C LEU A 87 -7.53 5.84 4.01
N THR A 88 -6.76 6.21 5.04
CA THR A 88 -7.03 7.45 5.77
C THR A 88 -6.91 8.68 4.87
N ARG A 89 -6.09 8.55 3.81
CA ARG A 89 -5.86 9.63 2.86
C ARG A 89 -6.89 9.66 1.73
N LEU A 90 -7.49 8.52 1.41
CA LEU A 90 -8.32 8.35 0.22
C LEU A 90 -9.81 8.19 0.51
N HIS A 91 -10.16 7.61 1.64
CA HIS A 91 -11.55 7.33 1.99
C HIS A 91 -12.14 8.42 2.88
N ASP A 92 -13.45 8.60 2.79
CA ASP A 92 -14.16 9.40 3.77
C ASP A 92 -14.25 8.63 5.11
N THR A 93 -14.59 9.33 6.18
CA THR A 93 -14.63 8.76 7.51
C THR A 93 -15.60 7.59 7.65
N PRO A 94 -16.84 7.66 7.16
CA PRO A 94 -17.77 6.52 7.28
C PRO A 94 -17.26 5.25 6.58
N ALA A 95 -16.68 5.38 5.39
CA ALA A 95 -16.14 4.24 4.66
C ALA A 95 -14.94 3.63 5.39
N PHE A 96 -14.06 4.48 5.93
CA PHE A 96 -12.92 4.03 6.71
C PHE A 96 -13.37 3.28 7.97
N GLU A 97 -14.34 3.83 8.69
CA GLU A 97 -14.86 3.19 9.90
C GLU A 97 -15.46 1.81 9.63
N ALA A 98 -16.17 1.67 8.51
CA ALA A 98 -16.76 0.40 8.12
C ALA A 98 -15.67 -0.66 7.89
N LEU A 99 -14.59 -0.29 7.20
CA LEU A 99 -13.46 -1.20 6.99
C LEU A 99 -12.75 -1.52 8.29
N ARG A 100 -12.56 -0.53 9.16
CA ARG A 100 -11.96 -0.74 10.46
C ARG A 100 -12.76 -1.75 11.28
N ASP A 101 -14.08 -1.60 11.32
CA ASP A 101 -14.93 -2.49 12.10
C ASP A 101 -14.87 -3.93 11.60
N THR A 102 -14.60 -4.12 10.31
CA THR A 102 -14.43 -5.45 9.72
C THR A 102 -13.07 -6.05 10.01
N HIS A 103 -12.00 -5.26 9.89
CA HIS A 103 -10.64 -5.77 9.90
C HIS A 103 -9.94 -5.73 11.26
N LEU A 104 -10.18 -4.67 12.05
CA LEU A 104 -9.48 -4.49 13.31
C LEU A 104 -9.66 -5.65 14.29
N PRO A 105 -10.86 -6.24 14.46
CA PRO A 105 -11.03 -7.34 15.41
C PRO A 105 -10.16 -8.55 15.11
N GLU A 106 -9.79 -8.76 13.87
CA GLU A 106 -8.96 -9.90 13.46
C GLU A 106 -7.48 -9.56 13.35
N GLU A 107 -7.13 -8.27 13.43
CA GLU A 107 -5.74 -7.87 13.28
C GLU A 107 -4.95 -8.12 14.57
N ARG A 108 -3.81 -8.79 14.44
CA ARG A 108 -2.94 -9.12 15.56
C ARG A 108 -1.68 -8.27 15.66
N ASP A 109 -1.26 -7.70 14.54
CA ASP A 109 -0.04 -6.87 14.53
C ASP A 109 -0.31 -5.51 15.17
N GLU A 110 0.55 -5.13 16.12
CA GLU A 110 0.37 -3.88 16.86
C GLU A 110 0.50 -2.64 15.99
N ASP A 111 1.39 -2.65 15.03
CA ASP A 111 1.59 -1.50 14.14
C ASP A 111 0.37 -1.29 13.24
N VAL A 112 -0.20 -2.37 12.72
CA VAL A 112 -1.41 -2.31 11.92
C VAL A 112 -2.58 -1.81 12.76
N ARG A 113 -2.72 -2.35 13.98
CA ARG A 113 -3.78 -1.91 14.91
C ARG A 113 -3.65 -0.43 15.22
N ARG A 114 -2.42 0.04 15.40
CA ARG A 114 -2.16 1.45 15.67
C ARG A 114 -2.59 2.33 14.51
N GLU A 115 -2.32 1.91 13.29
CA GLU A 115 -2.74 2.66 12.10
C GLU A 115 -4.26 2.79 12.03
N TRP A 116 -5.00 1.72 12.33
CA TRP A 116 -6.46 1.79 12.40
C TRP A 116 -6.92 2.79 13.46
N GLY A 117 -6.28 2.79 14.62
CA GLY A 117 -6.63 3.70 15.71
C GLY A 117 -6.33 5.16 15.38
N GLU A 118 -5.19 5.44 14.79
CA GLU A 118 -4.80 6.80 14.40
C GLU A 118 -5.69 7.36 13.28
N GLY A 119 -6.14 6.51 12.38
CA GLY A 119 -7.02 6.91 11.32
C GLY A 119 -8.38 7.41 11.79
N MET A 120 -8.73 7.13 13.04
CA MET A 120 -10.00 7.57 13.63
C MET A 120 -9.95 8.98 14.21
N ARG A 121 -8.81 9.61 14.21
CA ARG A 121 -8.64 10.95 14.77
C ARG A 121 -9.06 12.05 13.79
#